data_343e750189795868446c8ec59b5ee81d
#
_entry.id   343e750189795868446c8ec59b5ee81d
#
_cell.length_a   1.000
_cell.length_b   1.000
_cell.length_c   1.000
_cell.angle_alpha   90.00
_cell.angle_beta   90.00
_cell.angle_gamma   90.00
#
_symmetry.space_group_name_H-M   'P 1'
#
loop_
_entity.id
_entity.type
_entity.pdbx_description
1 polymer ?
#
loop_
_entity_poly.entity_id
_entity_poly.type
_entity_poly.pdbx_seq_one_letter_code
_entity_poly.pdbx_strand_id
1 'polypeptide(L)'
;MDGRDMSDIGTRLKQERKRLGLSQRELGHFGGVAANAQGRYESGERVPKADYLAAVANVGVDVLYLLTGRRMGGAELESIVQRMNCAGIASDDIFVEVQHAVRHLVTTLEELSHVYDTVDRQPQSGPLGLPVTAEQ
;
A
#
# COMPACT_ATOMS: atom_id res chain seq x y z
N MET A 1 -1.00 -19.16 -23.83
CA MET A 1 -0.77 -17.99 -23.79
C MET A 1 -0.98 -17.43 -22.53
N ASP A 2 -0.09 -16.93 -22.07
CA ASP A 2 -0.23 -16.47 -20.86
C ASP A 2 -0.98 -15.34 -20.78
N GLY A 3 -2.08 -15.43 -20.51
CA GLY A 3 -2.90 -14.37 -20.28
C GLY A 3 -2.45 -13.37 -19.31
N ARG A 4 -1.21 -13.10 -19.24
CA ARG A 4 -0.82 -12.01 -18.46
C ARG A 4 -1.20 -10.82 -19.22
N ASP A 5 -2.40 -10.49 -19.04
CA ASP A 5 -2.98 -9.38 -19.70
C ASP A 5 -2.34 -8.16 -19.13
N MET A 6 -1.67 -7.41 -19.94
CA MET A 6 -1.07 -6.17 -19.51
C MET A 6 -2.13 -5.20 -19.06
N SER A 7 -3.37 -5.43 -19.44
CA SER A 7 -4.48 -4.66 -18.95
C SER A 7 -4.66 -4.84 -17.45
N ASP A 8 -4.26 -5.97 -16.91
CA ASP A 8 -4.38 -6.23 -15.48
C ASP A 8 -3.48 -5.32 -14.66
N ILE A 9 -2.28 -5.07 -15.12
CA ILE A 9 -1.37 -4.15 -14.44
C ILE A 9 -1.96 -2.75 -14.44
N GLY A 10 -2.48 -2.32 -15.58
CA GLY A 10 -3.09 -1.01 -15.72
C GLY A 10 -4.32 -0.85 -14.83
N THR A 11 -5.17 -1.85 -14.79
CA THR A 11 -6.37 -1.86 -13.96
C THR A 11 -5.99 -1.78 -12.47
N ARG A 12 -5.00 -2.56 -12.07
CA ARG A 12 -4.52 -2.54 -10.69
C ARG A 12 -3.87 -1.20 -10.33
N LEU A 13 -3.14 -0.62 -11.27
CA LEU A 13 -2.54 0.70 -11.07
C LEU A 13 -3.63 1.75 -10.85
N LYS A 14 -4.69 1.71 -11.63
CA LYS A 14 -5.83 2.60 -11.46
C LYS A 14 -6.48 2.39 -10.10
N GLN A 15 -6.66 1.15 -9.67
CA GLN A 15 -7.20 0.84 -8.35
C GLN A 15 -6.35 1.41 -7.24
N GLU A 16 -5.02 1.24 -7.33
CA GLU A 16 -4.10 1.77 -6.34
C GLU A 16 -4.13 3.29 -6.31
N ARG A 17 -4.17 3.92 -7.48
CA ARG A 17 -4.29 5.37 -7.56
C ARG A 17 -5.55 5.86 -6.85
N LYS A 18 -6.66 5.21 -7.10
CA LYS A 18 -7.94 5.59 -6.46
C LYS A 18 -7.92 5.33 -4.96
N ARG A 19 -7.29 4.23 -4.54
CA ARG A 19 -7.13 3.94 -3.12
C ARG A 19 -6.38 5.05 -2.40
N LEU A 20 -5.37 5.60 -3.06
CA LEU A 20 -4.56 6.68 -2.50
C LEU A 20 -5.23 8.06 -2.66
N GLY A 21 -6.36 8.12 -3.34
CA GLY A 21 -7.07 9.38 -3.54
C GLY A 21 -6.40 10.34 -4.51
N LEU A 22 -5.61 9.82 -5.42
CA LEU A 22 -4.84 10.64 -6.35
C LEU A 22 -5.47 10.68 -7.73
N SER A 23 -5.28 11.80 -8.43
CA SER A 23 -5.64 11.91 -9.83
C SER A 23 -4.55 11.31 -10.70
N GLN A 24 -4.84 11.09 -11.97
CA GLN A 24 -3.83 10.63 -12.93
C GLN A 24 -2.66 11.59 -13.00
N ARG A 25 -2.96 12.88 -12.96
CA ARG A 25 -1.93 13.91 -13.01
C ARG A 25 -1.00 13.83 -11.79
N GLU A 26 -1.58 13.68 -10.62
CA GLU A 26 -0.81 13.61 -9.38
C GLU A 26 0.07 12.37 -9.33
N LEU A 27 -0.49 11.20 -9.61
CA LEU A 27 0.30 9.98 -9.58
C LEU A 27 1.36 10.01 -10.69
N GLY A 28 1.02 10.52 -11.87
CA GLY A 28 1.99 10.69 -12.96
C GLY A 28 3.14 11.58 -12.53
N HIS A 29 2.83 12.68 -11.85
CA HIS A 29 3.84 13.60 -11.35
C HIS A 29 4.82 12.89 -10.39
N PHE A 30 4.29 12.13 -9.45
CA PHE A 30 5.13 11.35 -8.54
C PHE A 30 5.96 10.30 -9.26
N GLY A 31 5.42 9.72 -10.33
CA GLY A 31 6.13 8.75 -11.14
C GLY A 31 7.07 9.34 -12.18
N GLY A 32 7.08 10.67 -12.28
CA GLY A 32 7.93 11.35 -13.26
C GLY A 32 7.41 11.31 -14.69
N VAL A 33 6.10 11.14 -14.86
CA VAL A 33 5.50 11.08 -16.20
C VAL A 33 4.31 12.05 -16.30
N ALA A 34 3.96 12.40 -17.51
CA ALA A 34 2.81 13.25 -17.76
C ALA A 34 1.50 12.48 -17.57
N ALA A 35 0.41 13.21 -17.36
CA ALA A 35 -0.91 12.60 -17.17
C ALA A 35 -1.31 11.68 -18.33
N ASN A 36 -0.91 12.03 -19.55
CA ASN A 36 -1.20 11.19 -20.72
C ASN A 36 -0.50 9.83 -20.62
N ALA A 37 0.75 9.82 -20.18
CA ALA A 37 1.49 8.58 -19.99
C ALA A 37 0.86 7.74 -18.88
N GLN A 38 0.45 8.40 -17.79
CA GLN A 38 -0.26 7.73 -16.70
C GLN A 38 -1.54 7.06 -17.22
N GLY A 39 -2.30 7.77 -18.05
CA GLY A 39 -3.51 7.23 -18.65
C GLY A 39 -3.23 6.00 -19.53
N ARG A 40 -2.15 6.02 -20.27
CA ARG A 40 -1.77 4.89 -21.11
C ARG A 40 -1.32 3.68 -20.32
N TYR A 41 -0.69 3.91 -19.17
CA TYR A 41 -0.34 2.83 -18.25
C TYR A 41 -1.61 2.19 -17.69
N GLU A 42 -2.59 3.00 -17.28
CA GLU A 42 -3.83 2.51 -16.70
C GLU A 42 -4.73 1.80 -17.70
N SER A 43 -4.67 2.21 -18.96
CA SER A 43 -5.48 1.58 -20.02
C SER A 43 -4.84 0.30 -20.57
N GLY A 44 -3.61 -0.01 -20.18
CA GLY A 44 -2.89 -1.15 -20.71
C GLY A 44 -2.22 -0.88 -22.05
N GLU A 45 -2.31 0.36 -22.55
CA GLU A 45 -1.69 0.71 -23.83
C GLU A 45 -0.18 0.69 -23.74
N ARG A 46 0.36 0.96 -22.55
CA ARG A 46 1.80 0.91 -22.30
C ARG A 46 2.08 0.24 -20.99
N VAL A 47 3.23 -0.42 -20.95
CA VAL A 47 3.72 -1.04 -19.72
C VAL A 47 4.50 -0.01 -18.92
N PRO A 48 4.22 0.16 -17.63
CA PRO A 48 5.02 1.05 -16.80
C PRO A 48 6.46 0.59 -16.73
N LYS A 49 7.38 1.55 -16.77
CA LYS A 49 8.80 1.24 -16.63
C LYS A 49 9.18 1.02 -15.18
N ALA A 50 10.30 0.35 -14.98
CA ALA A 50 10.75 0.02 -13.62
C ALA A 50 11.02 1.25 -12.78
N ASP A 51 11.59 2.30 -13.36
CA ASP A 51 11.86 3.54 -12.63
C ASP A 51 10.57 4.25 -12.20
N TYR A 52 9.54 4.20 -13.05
CA TYR A 52 8.22 4.71 -12.68
C TYR A 52 7.66 3.92 -11.49
N LEU A 53 7.74 2.59 -11.56
CA LEU A 53 7.23 1.73 -10.48
C LEU A 53 7.96 2.00 -9.17
N ALA A 54 9.27 2.18 -9.21
CA ALA A 54 10.05 2.52 -8.03
C ALA A 54 9.61 3.85 -7.43
N ALA A 55 9.34 4.84 -8.29
CA ALA A 55 8.91 6.16 -7.82
C ALA A 55 7.53 6.12 -7.17
N VAL A 56 6.56 5.44 -7.79
CA VAL A 56 5.21 5.38 -7.22
C VAL A 56 5.12 4.49 -5.99
N ALA A 57 6.03 3.53 -5.84
CA ALA A 57 6.13 2.73 -4.63
C ALA A 57 6.39 3.62 -3.40
N ASN A 58 7.16 4.67 -3.57
CA ASN A 58 7.45 5.61 -2.48
C ASN A 58 6.22 6.40 -2.04
N VAL A 59 5.21 6.47 -2.87
CA VAL A 59 3.97 7.19 -2.56
C VAL A 59 2.94 6.26 -1.91
N GLY A 60 3.22 4.97 -1.91
CA GLY A 60 2.33 3.99 -1.30
C GLY A 60 1.66 3.03 -2.25
N VAL A 61 2.02 3.06 -3.54
CA VAL A 61 1.50 2.09 -4.50
C VAL A 61 2.10 0.72 -4.21
N ASP A 62 1.24 -0.28 -4.11
CA ASP A 62 1.68 -1.65 -3.88
C ASP A 62 2.13 -2.27 -5.21
N VAL A 63 3.40 -2.14 -5.51
CA VAL A 63 3.97 -2.61 -6.77
C VAL A 63 3.89 -4.13 -6.90
N LEU A 64 4.02 -4.86 -5.81
CA LEU A 64 3.87 -6.31 -5.84
C LEU A 64 2.46 -6.69 -6.27
N TYR A 65 1.47 -6.01 -5.76
CA TYR A 65 0.09 -6.21 -6.18
C TYR A 65 -0.10 -5.89 -7.67
N LEU A 66 0.51 -4.80 -8.16
CA LEU A 66 0.42 -4.46 -9.58
C LEU A 66 0.93 -5.59 -10.46
N LEU A 67 2.06 -6.16 -10.08
CA LEU A 67 2.75 -7.16 -10.90
C LEU A 67 2.15 -8.55 -10.79
N THR A 68 1.65 -8.91 -9.62
CA THR A 68 1.24 -10.30 -9.33
C THR A 68 -0.24 -10.45 -9.06
N GLY A 69 -0.93 -9.37 -8.76
CA GLY A 69 -2.31 -9.43 -8.32
C GLY A 69 -2.48 -9.87 -6.87
N ARG A 70 -1.39 -10.07 -6.16
CA ARG A 70 -1.44 -10.49 -4.77
C ARG A 70 -0.95 -9.40 -3.85
N ARG A 71 -1.65 -9.20 -2.77
CA ARG A 71 -1.19 -8.31 -1.72
C ARG A 71 -0.52 -9.13 -0.65
N MET A 72 0.63 -8.67 -0.18
CA MET A 72 1.32 -9.37 0.88
C MET A 72 0.72 -8.95 2.21
N GLY A 73 0.11 -9.90 2.88
CA GLY A 73 -0.41 -9.68 4.23
C GLY A 73 0.65 -9.96 5.29
N GLY A 74 0.33 -9.57 6.52
CA GLY A 74 1.22 -9.83 7.66
C GLY A 74 1.54 -11.29 7.83
N ALA A 75 0.56 -12.16 7.66
CA ALA A 75 0.75 -13.60 7.79
C ALA A 75 1.70 -14.15 6.74
N GLU A 76 1.67 -13.59 5.53
CA GLU A 76 2.59 -14.00 4.47
C GLU A 76 4.01 -13.56 4.76
N LEU A 77 4.19 -12.36 5.30
CA LEU A 77 5.50 -11.88 5.72
C LEU A 77 6.07 -12.77 6.82
N GLU A 78 5.25 -13.12 7.81
CA GLU A 78 5.67 -14.03 8.87
C GLU A 78 6.06 -15.38 8.32
N SER A 79 5.30 -15.90 7.36
CA SER A 79 5.59 -17.17 6.72
C SER A 79 6.91 -17.14 5.97
N ILE A 80 7.23 -16.04 5.31
CA ILE A 80 8.50 -15.87 4.61
C ILE A 80 9.66 -15.84 5.60
N VAL A 81 9.51 -15.06 6.67
CA VAL A 81 10.53 -14.96 7.72
C VAL A 81 10.75 -16.34 8.35
N GLN A 82 9.68 -17.08 8.60
CA GLN A 82 9.75 -18.41 9.15
C GLN A 82 10.53 -19.37 8.25
N ARG A 83 10.26 -19.30 6.94
CA ARG A 83 10.96 -20.14 5.96
C ARG A 83 12.44 -19.80 5.88
N MET A 84 12.77 -18.53 5.95
CA MET A 84 14.17 -18.10 5.97
C MET A 84 14.88 -18.64 7.21
N ASN A 85 14.19 -18.62 8.34
CA ASN A 85 14.72 -19.11 9.59
C ASN A 85 14.96 -20.63 9.51
N CYS A 86 13.99 -21.38 8.97
CA CYS A 86 14.11 -22.81 8.82
C CYS A 86 15.20 -23.22 7.83
N ALA A 87 15.50 -22.36 6.87
CA ALA A 87 16.56 -22.61 5.91
C ALA A 87 17.97 -22.38 6.48
N GLY A 88 18.05 -21.92 7.72
CA GLY A 88 19.33 -21.70 8.36
C GLY A 88 20.14 -20.54 7.81
N ILE A 89 19.43 -19.63 7.13
CA ILE A 89 20.08 -18.49 6.49
C ILE A 89 20.56 -17.50 7.53
N ALA A 90 20.02 -17.59 8.71
CA ALA A 90 20.36 -16.63 9.71
C ALA A 90 20.71 -17.31 10.99
N SER A 91 21.89 -17.10 11.40
CA SER A 91 22.34 -17.60 12.67
C SER A 91 22.75 -16.47 13.59
N ASP A 92 22.51 -15.26 13.18
CA ASP A 92 23.00 -14.11 13.92
C ASP A 92 21.93 -13.34 14.64
N ASP A 93 22.31 -12.64 15.66
CA ASP A 93 21.44 -11.77 16.44
C ASP A 93 20.72 -10.74 15.56
N ILE A 94 21.36 -10.33 14.48
CA ILE A 94 20.77 -9.38 13.54
C ILE A 94 19.48 -9.91 12.93
N PHE A 95 19.45 -11.20 12.62
CA PHE A 95 18.26 -11.79 12.04
C PHE A 95 17.10 -11.85 13.04
N VAL A 96 17.41 -12.13 14.28
CA VAL A 96 16.41 -12.11 15.36
C VAL A 96 15.84 -10.71 15.51
N GLU A 97 16.69 -9.69 15.43
CA GLU A 97 16.22 -8.30 15.47
C GLU A 97 15.32 -7.98 14.31
N VAL A 98 15.66 -8.43 13.10
CA VAL A 98 14.83 -8.22 11.92
C VAL A 98 13.48 -8.93 12.10
N GLN A 99 13.46 -10.13 12.64
CA GLN A 99 12.23 -10.83 12.93
C GLN A 99 11.35 -10.06 13.91
N HIS A 100 11.95 -9.55 14.96
CA HIS A 100 11.22 -8.74 15.94
C HIS A 100 10.68 -7.47 15.32
N ALA A 101 11.48 -6.81 14.48
CA ALA A 101 11.04 -5.60 13.79
C ALA A 101 9.86 -5.88 12.86
N VAL A 102 9.90 -6.98 12.12
CA VAL A 102 8.80 -7.36 11.23
C VAL A 102 7.53 -7.65 12.02
N ARG A 103 7.64 -8.41 13.10
CA ARG A 103 6.49 -8.70 13.96
C ARG A 103 5.92 -7.44 14.60
N HIS A 104 6.79 -6.56 15.05
CA HIS A 104 6.37 -5.30 15.64
C HIS A 104 5.64 -4.44 14.60
N LEU A 105 6.17 -4.38 13.38
CA LEU A 105 5.55 -3.64 12.29
C LEU A 105 4.17 -4.21 11.96
N VAL A 106 4.04 -5.53 11.86
CA VAL A 106 2.77 -6.18 11.59
C VAL A 106 1.75 -5.87 12.68
N THR A 107 2.15 -5.97 13.95
CA THR A 107 1.28 -5.66 15.08
C THR A 107 0.84 -4.20 15.05
N THR A 108 1.77 -3.29 14.77
CA THR A 108 1.48 -1.87 14.68
C THR A 108 0.48 -1.58 13.56
N LEU A 109 0.65 -2.21 12.41
CA LEU A 109 -0.27 -2.04 11.29
C LEU A 109 -1.67 -2.56 11.62
N GLU A 110 -1.76 -3.69 12.32
CA GLU A 110 -3.03 -4.24 12.77
C GLU A 110 -3.73 -3.32 13.75
N GLU A 111 -2.98 -2.78 14.70
CA GLU A 111 -3.50 -1.83 15.68
C GLU A 111 -3.99 -0.55 15.01
N LEU A 112 -3.23 -0.01 14.07
CA LEU A 112 -3.62 1.17 13.33
C LEU A 112 -4.87 0.93 12.51
N SER A 113 -4.97 -0.22 11.87
CA SER A 113 -6.15 -0.60 11.12
C SER A 113 -7.38 -0.61 12.01
N HIS A 114 -7.22 -1.13 13.23
CA HIS A 114 -8.31 -1.18 14.19
C HIS A 114 -8.74 0.21 14.66
N VAL A 115 -7.78 1.10 14.87
CA VAL A 115 -8.06 2.47 15.26
C VAL A 115 -8.83 3.21 14.17
N TYR A 116 -8.44 3.05 12.92
CA TYR A 116 -9.14 3.67 11.81
C TYR A 116 -10.57 3.15 11.70
N ASP A 117 -10.78 1.87 11.87
CA ASP A 117 -12.10 1.29 11.84
C ASP A 117 -12.99 1.86 12.96
N THR A 118 -12.42 2.07 14.11
CA THR A 118 -13.15 2.60 15.26
C THR A 118 -13.50 4.08 15.06
N VAL A 119 -12.56 4.84 14.55
CA VAL A 119 -12.78 6.26 14.31
C VAL A 119 -13.85 6.48 13.25
N ASP A 120 -13.86 5.66 12.24
CA ASP A 120 -14.82 5.80 11.15
C ASP A 120 -16.24 5.44 11.60
N ARG A 121 -16.36 4.64 12.63
CA ARG A 121 -17.67 4.26 13.15
C ARG A 121 -18.21 5.22 14.19
N GLN A 122 -17.37 6.16 14.65
CA GLN A 122 -17.91 7.10 15.59
C GLN A 122 -18.75 8.11 14.87
N PRO A 123 -19.97 8.27 15.31
CA PRO A 123 -20.80 9.26 14.72
C PRO A 123 -20.14 10.57 15.06
N GLN A 124 -19.97 11.35 14.10
CA GLN A 124 -19.49 12.60 14.32
C GLN A 124 -20.46 13.37 15.09
N SER A 125 -20.34 13.27 16.30
CA SER A 125 -21.10 14.14 17.08
C SER A 125 -20.54 15.44 16.78
N GLY A 126 -21.18 16.11 16.11
CA GLY A 126 -20.88 17.36 15.78
C GLY A 126 -20.01 18.17 16.59
N PRO A 127 -19.81 19.15 16.24
CA PRO A 127 -18.93 20.01 16.79
C PRO A 127 -19.21 20.35 18.17
N LEU A 128 -19.39 19.88 18.38
CA LEU A 128 -19.62 19.95 19.27
C LEU A 128 -19.61 20.59 20.08
N GLY A 129 -19.73 20.48 19.93
CA GLY A 129 -19.92 20.80 20.81
C GLY A 129 -19.53 21.72 21.64
N LEU A 130 -19.58 22.35 21.46
CA LEU A 130 -19.15 23.17 22.16
C LEU A 130 -19.98 23.67 23.06
N PRO A 131 -19.74 23.74 23.85
CA PRO A 131 -20.42 24.08 24.86
C PRO A 131 -20.82 25.37 24.98
N VAL A 132 -21.03 25.63 24.91
CA VAL A 132 -21.35 26.56 24.96
C VAL A 132 -21.82 27.25 25.87
N THR A 133 -21.77 27.40 26.34
CA THR A 133 -22.16 27.91 27.02
C THR A 133 -22.67 28.82 27.43
N ALA A 134 -22.85 29.03 27.52
CA ALA A 134 -23.32 29.70 27.81
C ALA A 134 -23.62 30.51 28.51
N GLU A 135 -23.69 30.82 28.72
CA GLU A 135 -23.97 31.44 29.28
C GLU A 135 -24.26 32.27 29.69
N GLN A 136 -24.48 32.76 29.96
CA GLN A 136 -24.76 33.47 30.31
C GLN A 136 -24.86 34.17 30.62
#